data_02504b86856dccef2c10dd3a7df277cf
#
_entry.id   02504b86856dccef2c10dd3a7df277cf
#
_cell.length_a   1.000
_cell.length_b   1.000
_cell.length_c   1.000
_cell.angle_alpha   90.00
_cell.angle_beta   90.00
_cell.angle_gamma   90.00
#
_symmetry.space_group_name_H-M   'P 1'
#
loop_
_entity.id
_entity.type
_entity.pdbx_description
1 polymer ?
#
loop_
_entity_poly.entity_id
_entity_poly.type
_entity_poly.pdbx_seq_one_letter_code
_entity_poly.pdbx_strand_id
1 'polypeptide(L)'
;MRIVGRMALVFVVAFASLGAMSQQHADQSASDNEIRIGNVMPYSGPLSEFGAIGTAEAAYFDMINARGGINGRKIRFITRDDNSDPAAALELTRNLVEQDDVHLMFGSFGTPGNLATRRYLNEKKIPQLFLASGDEELSQAKAFPWTMGWQPSFRSEGRIYANYIQAYYPRKKIVVLWQNDQFGRMLYKGIQEGLGDLNRLVLVDIAFDINDEHLDGHVSILKRAGADIFVFLGVPSTAAKVIKLAASMNWHPVFIVNDASASIANAMAPAGLENSAGVISAAFLKDPSDPAWKDDSAMKDWFAFMDRYHQIESTNNSAAVFGYAAAEALTKVLKQCGDDLSRENIMRQAASLKSYQPSVALPNIRMSTSPNSYLPIKQMRLVQFDGRSWQPFGDVIETAFTEGAAR
;
A
#
# COMPACT_ATOMS: atom_id res chain seq x y z
N MET A 1 0.54 93.22 -15.03
CA MET A 1 1.79 92.62 -14.63
C MET A 1 1.44 91.17 -14.24
N ARG A 2 2.10 90.24 -14.82
CA ARG A 2 1.63 88.86 -15.05
C ARG A 2 1.95 87.98 -13.87
N ILE A 3 0.92 87.25 -13.36
CA ILE A 3 1.01 86.16 -12.40
C ILE A 3 0.98 84.84 -13.18
N VAL A 4 2.04 84.08 -13.04
CA VAL A 4 2.15 82.72 -13.63
C VAL A 4 1.81 81.69 -12.54
N GLY A 5 0.68 81.04 -12.66
CA GLY A 5 0.29 79.88 -11.78
C GLY A 5 1.01 78.62 -12.20
N ARG A 6 1.63 77.95 -11.25
CA ARG A 6 2.19 76.62 -11.41
C ARG A 6 1.10 75.57 -11.05
N MET A 7 0.73 74.79 -12.03
CA MET A 7 -0.11 73.62 -11.87
C MET A 7 0.78 72.39 -11.54
N ALA A 8 0.71 71.88 -10.34
CA ALA A 8 1.40 70.66 -9.93
C ALA A 8 0.51 69.40 -10.28
N LEU A 9 0.98 68.56 -11.18
CA LEU A 9 0.36 67.36 -11.57
C LEU A 9 0.75 66.25 -10.57
N VAL A 10 -0.21 65.78 -9.77
CA VAL A 10 -0.04 64.64 -8.87
C VAL A 10 -0.30 63.37 -9.66
N PHE A 11 0.75 62.63 -10.01
CA PHE A 11 0.65 61.24 -10.45
C PHE A 11 0.56 60.34 -9.22
N VAL A 12 -0.62 59.85 -8.88
CA VAL A 12 -0.80 58.74 -7.94
C VAL A 12 -0.58 57.43 -8.70
N VAL A 13 0.51 56.77 -8.37
CA VAL A 13 0.86 55.44 -8.89
C VAL A 13 -0.03 54.39 -8.22
N ALA A 14 -0.98 53.86 -8.97
CA ALA A 14 -1.73 52.66 -8.59
C ALA A 14 -0.93 51.40 -8.97
N PHE A 15 0.00 50.97 -8.11
CA PHE A 15 0.69 49.69 -8.19
C PHE A 15 0.59 49.00 -6.83
N ALA A 16 -0.57 48.40 -6.51
CA ALA A 16 -0.69 47.48 -5.40
C ALA A 16 -2.04 46.73 -5.47
N SER A 17 -2.25 45.87 -6.43
CA SER A 17 -3.39 44.90 -6.35
C SER A 17 -3.29 43.69 -7.26
N LEU A 18 -2.12 43.32 -7.79
CA LEU A 18 -1.94 42.07 -8.54
C LEU A 18 -1.23 40.95 -7.75
N GLY A 19 -0.79 41.21 -6.52
CA GLY A 19 -0.12 40.20 -5.67
C GLY A 19 -1.07 39.41 -4.72
N ALA A 20 -2.31 39.84 -4.55
CA ALA A 20 -3.23 39.24 -3.58
C ALA A 20 -4.19 38.23 -4.17
N MET A 21 -4.29 38.10 -5.50
CA MET A 21 -5.20 37.13 -6.13
C MET A 21 -4.60 35.74 -6.37
N SER A 22 -3.29 35.56 -6.30
CA SER A 22 -2.68 34.24 -6.49
C SER A 22 -2.53 33.43 -5.20
N GLN A 23 -2.74 34.02 -4.05
CA GLN A 23 -2.66 33.35 -2.74
C GLN A 23 -4.02 32.88 -2.20
N GLN A 24 -5.13 33.38 -2.76
CA GLN A 24 -6.49 33.01 -2.35
C GLN A 24 -7.02 31.74 -3.02
N HIS A 25 -6.37 31.19 -4.07
CA HIS A 25 -6.78 29.95 -4.71
C HIS A 25 -6.22 28.67 -4.04
N ALA A 26 -5.30 28.79 -3.08
CA ALA A 26 -4.70 27.65 -2.41
C ALA A 26 -5.52 27.11 -1.21
N ASP A 27 -6.48 27.90 -0.69
CA ASP A 27 -7.22 27.56 0.54
C ASP A 27 -8.70 27.26 0.33
N GLN A 28 -9.19 27.22 -0.89
CA GLN A 28 -10.63 27.05 -1.20
C GLN A 28 -11.05 25.65 -1.69
N SER A 29 -10.22 24.64 -1.52
CA SER A 29 -10.53 23.28 -1.99
C SER A 29 -11.52 22.51 -1.09
N ALA A 30 -11.90 23.02 0.08
CA ALA A 30 -13.05 22.53 0.83
C ALA A 30 -14.26 23.44 0.52
N SER A 31 -15.14 23.05 -0.40
CA SER A 31 -16.50 23.56 -0.32
C SER A 31 -17.00 23.17 1.07
N ASP A 32 -17.73 24.05 1.77
CA ASP A 32 -18.16 23.83 3.16
C ASP A 32 -18.89 22.49 3.38
N ASN A 33 -19.23 21.76 2.33
CA ASN A 33 -20.04 20.53 2.34
C ASN A 33 -19.39 19.27 1.77
N GLU A 34 -18.18 19.31 1.15
CA GLU A 34 -17.61 18.16 0.45
C GLU A 34 -16.10 18.03 0.64
N ILE A 35 -15.61 16.79 0.82
CA ILE A 35 -14.19 16.42 0.86
C ILE A 35 -13.88 15.64 -0.42
N ARG A 36 -13.12 16.22 -1.35
CA ARG A 36 -12.73 15.56 -2.61
C ARG A 36 -11.41 14.81 -2.43
N ILE A 37 -11.44 13.51 -2.69
CA ILE A 37 -10.30 12.61 -2.55
C ILE A 37 -10.02 11.97 -3.91
N GLY A 38 -8.80 12.11 -4.41
CA GLY A 38 -8.35 11.50 -5.64
C GLY A 38 -7.67 10.15 -5.41
N ASN A 39 -7.83 9.25 -6.36
CA ASN A 39 -7.21 7.93 -6.35
C ASN A 39 -6.87 7.50 -7.78
N VAL A 40 -5.75 6.77 -7.92
CA VAL A 40 -5.35 6.13 -9.17
C VAL A 40 -5.09 4.66 -8.88
N MET A 41 -5.71 3.77 -9.66
CA MET A 41 -5.77 2.34 -9.35
C MET A 41 -5.73 1.51 -10.63
N PRO A 42 -5.09 0.34 -10.66
CA PRO A 42 -5.08 -0.53 -11.83
C PRO A 42 -6.39 -1.37 -11.91
N TYR A 43 -7.47 -0.78 -12.41
CA TYR A 43 -8.71 -1.52 -12.63
C TYR A 43 -8.63 -2.42 -13.87
N SER A 44 -7.66 -2.18 -14.73
CA SER A 44 -7.31 -3.00 -15.89
C SER A 44 -5.82 -3.29 -15.95
N GLY A 45 -5.39 -4.11 -16.93
CA GLY A 45 -3.98 -4.48 -17.09
C GLY A 45 -3.53 -5.62 -16.17
N PRO A 46 -2.20 -5.86 -16.10
CA PRO A 46 -1.63 -7.06 -15.46
C PRO A 46 -1.77 -7.10 -13.94
N LEU A 47 -2.04 -5.95 -13.29
CA LEU A 47 -2.24 -5.83 -11.85
C LEU A 47 -3.70 -5.59 -11.46
N SER A 48 -4.65 -5.85 -12.38
CA SER A 48 -6.08 -5.61 -12.15
C SER A 48 -6.68 -6.35 -10.96
N GLU A 49 -6.06 -7.44 -10.50
CA GLU A 49 -6.47 -8.14 -9.27
C GLU A 49 -6.43 -7.24 -8.02
N PHE A 50 -5.63 -6.16 -8.05
CA PHE A 50 -5.54 -5.17 -6.97
C PHE A 50 -6.53 -4.00 -7.10
N GLY A 51 -7.29 -3.90 -8.20
CA GLY A 51 -8.35 -2.91 -8.36
C GLY A 51 -9.40 -2.98 -7.26
N ALA A 52 -9.58 -4.15 -6.65
CA ALA A 52 -10.45 -4.36 -5.49
C ALA A 52 -10.11 -3.46 -4.27
N ILE A 53 -8.88 -2.96 -4.15
CA ILE A 53 -8.49 -1.97 -3.14
C ILE A 53 -9.33 -0.71 -3.33
N GLY A 54 -9.29 -0.10 -4.51
CA GLY A 54 -9.96 1.16 -4.80
C GLY A 54 -11.49 1.04 -4.80
N THR A 55 -12.04 -0.10 -5.24
CA THR A 55 -13.49 -0.33 -5.17
C THR A 55 -13.97 -0.46 -3.73
N ALA A 56 -13.20 -1.10 -2.84
CA ALA A 56 -13.50 -1.18 -1.42
C ALA A 56 -13.36 0.18 -0.70
N GLU A 57 -12.36 0.98 -1.08
CA GLU A 57 -12.20 2.36 -0.60
C GLU A 57 -13.42 3.21 -0.95
N ALA A 58 -13.87 3.15 -2.20
CA ALA A 58 -15.07 3.86 -2.68
C ALA A 58 -16.31 3.45 -1.86
N ALA A 59 -16.56 2.15 -1.73
CA ALA A 59 -17.68 1.62 -0.96
C ALA A 59 -17.61 2.00 0.52
N TYR A 60 -16.39 2.06 1.11
CA TYR A 60 -16.21 2.51 2.48
C TYR A 60 -16.61 3.98 2.65
N PHE A 61 -16.23 4.85 1.73
CA PHE A 61 -16.63 6.26 1.78
C PHE A 61 -18.12 6.44 1.52
N ASP A 62 -18.76 5.61 0.69
CA ASP A 62 -20.22 5.58 0.54
C ASP A 62 -20.90 5.20 1.84
N MET A 63 -20.38 4.22 2.58
CA MET A 63 -20.86 3.88 3.91
C MET A 63 -20.72 5.06 4.89
N ILE A 64 -19.59 5.76 4.89
CA ILE A 64 -19.40 6.96 5.72
C ILE A 64 -20.39 8.05 5.33
N ASN A 65 -20.61 8.25 4.04
CA ASN A 65 -21.58 9.21 3.52
C ASN A 65 -23.02 8.90 3.93
N ALA A 66 -23.41 7.62 3.91
CA ALA A 66 -24.71 7.17 4.37
C ALA A 66 -24.93 7.43 5.88
N ARG A 67 -23.84 7.46 6.66
CA ARG A 67 -23.85 7.76 8.11
C ARG A 67 -23.70 9.24 8.44
N GLY A 68 -23.79 10.14 7.45
CA GLY A 68 -23.73 11.59 7.66
C GLY A 68 -22.42 12.26 7.24
N GLY A 69 -21.44 11.49 6.73
CA GLY A 69 -20.14 12.00 6.30
C GLY A 69 -19.17 12.21 7.47
N ILE A 70 -18.18 13.09 7.27
CA ILE A 70 -17.18 13.46 8.27
C ILE A 70 -17.43 14.91 8.71
N ASN A 71 -17.76 15.10 9.96
CA ASN A 71 -18.09 16.42 10.53
C ASN A 71 -19.15 17.17 9.67
N GLY A 72 -20.18 16.44 9.18
CA GLY A 72 -21.24 16.97 8.33
C GLY A 72 -20.89 17.10 6.84
N ARG A 73 -19.65 16.85 6.43
CA ARG A 73 -19.21 16.93 5.03
C ARG A 73 -19.25 15.56 4.37
N LYS A 74 -19.73 15.50 3.12
CA LYS A 74 -19.69 14.27 2.31
C LYS A 74 -18.32 14.06 1.69
N ILE A 75 -17.90 12.81 1.52
CA ILE A 75 -16.71 12.44 0.78
C ILE A 75 -17.10 12.22 -0.67
N ARG A 76 -16.41 12.88 -1.59
CA ARG A 76 -16.41 12.56 -3.01
C ARG A 76 -15.09 11.89 -3.37
N PHE A 77 -15.15 10.57 -3.50
CA PHE A 77 -14.01 9.77 -3.92
C PHE A 77 -13.98 9.65 -5.44
N ILE A 78 -12.90 10.09 -6.07
CA ILE A 78 -12.73 10.15 -7.52
C ILE A 78 -11.57 9.24 -7.88
N THR A 79 -11.87 8.06 -8.39
CA THR A 79 -10.86 7.08 -8.79
C THR A 79 -10.73 6.99 -10.31
N ARG A 80 -9.52 6.68 -10.81
CA ARG A 80 -9.19 6.57 -12.23
C ARG A 80 -8.37 5.31 -12.47
N ASP A 81 -8.57 4.67 -13.64
CA ASP A 81 -7.82 3.49 -14.08
C ASP A 81 -6.52 3.92 -14.78
N ASP A 82 -5.37 3.52 -14.26
CA ASP A 82 -4.06 3.76 -14.88
C ASP A 82 -3.55 2.58 -15.71
N ASN A 83 -4.29 1.50 -15.80
CA ASN A 83 -3.89 0.29 -16.53
C ASN A 83 -2.49 -0.22 -16.13
N SER A 84 -2.08 0.02 -14.88
CA SER A 84 -0.73 -0.29 -14.36
C SER A 84 0.41 0.49 -15.07
N ASP A 85 0.11 1.63 -15.72
CA ASP A 85 1.08 2.47 -16.42
C ASP A 85 1.45 3.71 -15.58
N PRO A 86 2.72 3.87 -15.16
CA PRO A 86 3.17 5.02 -14.38
C PRO A 86 3.02 6.37 -15.09
N ALA A 87 3.09 6.40 -16.43
CA ALA A 87 2.89 7.64 -17.19
C ALA A 87 1.40 8.05 -17.17
N ALA A 88 0.49 7.09 -17.34
CA ALA A 88 -0.94 7.32 -17.18
C ALA A 88 -1.28 7.75 -15.75
N ALA A 89 -0.69 7.12 -14.73
CA ALA A 89 -0.86 7.50 -13.32
C ALA A 89 -0.52 8.98 -13.08
N LEU A 90 0.58 9.48 -13.67
CA LEU A 90 0.97 10.90 -13.55
C LEU A 90 -0.02 11.84 -14.24
N GLU A 91 -0.46 11.51 -15.44
CA GLU A 91 -1.42 12.33 -16.20
C GLU A 91 -2.78 12.39 -15.46
N LEU A 92 -3.29 11.25 -15.04
CA LEU A 92 -4.55 11.14 -14.30
C LEU A 92 -4.49 11.89 -12.96
N THR A 93 -3.35 11.81 -12.26
CA THR A 93 -3.14 12.56 -11.01
C THR A 93 -3.17 14.07 -11.26
N ARG A 94 -2.57 14.56 -12.36
CA ARG A 94 -2.65 15.98 -12.73
C ARG A 94 -4.09 16.41 -12.99
N ASN A 95 -4.86 15.59 -13.71
CA ASN A 95 -6.27 15.88 -13.97
C ASN A 95 -7.10 15.93 -12.67
N LEU A 96 -6.88 14.98 -11.75
CA LEU A 96 -7.53 14.97 -10.44
C LEU A 96 -7.20 16.24 -9.62
N VAL A 97 -5.96 16.72 -9.69
CA VAL A 97 -5.53 17.92 -8.95
C VAL A 97 -6.00 19.21 -9.63
N GLU A 98 -5.85 19.33 -10.96
CA GLU A 98 -6.01 20.59 -11.70
C GLU A 98 -7.44 20.81 -12.21
N GLN A 99 -8.22 19.73 -12.45
CA GLN A 99 -9.57 19.80 -12.96
C GLN A 99 -10.62 19.39 -11.91
N ASP A 100 -10.39 18.28 -11.19
CA ASP A 100 -11.32 17.81 -10.16
C ASP A 100 -11.07 18.49 -8.80
N ASP A 101 -9.98 19.26 -8.65
CA ASP A 101 -9.60 20.05 -7.47
C ASP A 101 -9.65 19.21 -6.19
N VAL A 102 -8.96 18.06 -6.18
CA VAL A 102 -8.93 17.18 -5.01
C VAL A 102 -8.11 17.77 -3.86
N HIS A 103 -8.55 17.52 -2.63
CA HIS A 103 -7.83 17.96 -1.42
C HIS A 103 -6.57 17.16 -1.20
N LEU A 104 -6.66 15.85 -1.45
CA LEU A 104 -5.58 14.89 -1.27
C LEU A 104 -5.71 13.74 -2.26
N MET A 105 -4.61 13.06 -2.51
CA MET A 105 -4.56 11.73 -3.12
C MET A 105 -4.49 10.69 -2.01
N PHE A 106 -5.22 9.56 -2.20
CA PHE A 106 -5.30 8.53 -1.18
C PHE A 106 -5.28 7.13 -1.80
N GLY A 107 -4.62 6.17 -1.14
CA GLY A 107 -4.73 4.75 -1.41
C GLY A 107 -4.20 4.28 -2.77
N SER A 108 -3.66 5.18 -3.60
CA SER A 108 -3.18 4.83 -4.95
C SER A 108 -2.22 3.65 -4.92
N PHE A 109 -2.41 2.71 -5.86
CA PHE A 109 -1.69 1.45 -5.88
C PHE A 109 -0.38 1.51 -6.64
N GLY A 110 0.60 0.71 -6.17
CA GLY A 110 1.82 0.37 -6.88
C GLY A 110 2.96 1.36 -6.70
N THR A 111 4.18 0.85 -6.65
CA THR A 111 5.39 1.65 -6.46
C THR A 111 5.67 2.58 -7.64
N PRO A 112 5.70 2.11 -8.91
CA PRO A 112 6.10 2.95 -10.05
C PRO A 112 5.17 4.14 -10.25
N GLY A 113 3.84 3.95 -10.19
CA GLY A 113 2.85 5.03 -10.34
C GLY A 113 2.97 6.07 -9.24
N ASN A 114 3.09 5.64 -7.99
CA ASN A 114 3.24 6.53 -6.85
C ASN A 114 4.56 7.32 -6.86
N LEU A 115 5.67 6.72 -7.30
CA LEU A 115 6.94 7.43 -7.48
C LEU A 115 6.88 8.46 -8.62
N ALA A 116 6.20 8.14 -9.72
CA ALA A 116 6.02 9.05 -10.85
C ALA A 116 5.22 10.32 -10.44
N THR A 117 4.22 10.17 -9.57
CA THR A 117 3.35 11.27 -9.11
C THR A 117 3.93 12.06 -7.94
N ARG A 118 4.80 11.44 -7.11
CA ARG A 118 5.31 11.97 -5.84
C ARG A 118 5.90 13.37 -5.94
N ARG A 119 6.79 13.59 -6.91
CA ARG A 119 7.46 14.89 -7.07
C ARG A 119 6.45 16.01 -7.35
N TYR A 120 5.55 15.78 -8.32
CA TYR A 120 4.51 16.74 -8.67
C TYR A 120 3.61 17.10 -7.48
N LEU A 121 3.13 16.08 -6.74
CA LEU A 121 2.27 16.28 -5.57
C LEU A 121 2.98 17.03 -4.45
N ASN A 122 4.28 16.74 -4.19
CA ASN A 122 5.07 17.47 -3.21
C ASN A 122 5.31 18.93 -3.60
N GLU A 123 5.61 19.23 -4.88
CA GLU A 123 5.74 20.59 -5.40
C GLU A 123 4.42 21.38 -5.27
N LYS A 124 3.27 20.73 -5.47
CA LYS A 124 1.93 21.31 -5.33
C LYS A 124 1.40 21.32 -3.88
N LYS A 125 2.12 20.74 -2.94
CA LYS A 125 1.70 20.55 -1.54
C LYS A 125 0.36 19.80 -1.42
N ILE A 126 0.17 18.76 -2.22
CA ILE A 126 -1.00 17.89 -2.17
C ILE A 126 -0.65 16.66 -1.32
N PRO A 127 -1.34 16.38 -0.22
CA PRO A 127 -1.16 15.14 0.53
C PRO A 127 -1.34 13.91 -0.36
N GLN A 128 -0.38 12.99 -0.31
CA GLN A 128 -0.41 11.69 -0.95
C GLN A 128 -0.34 10.64 0.16
N LEU A 129 -1.50 10.18 0.65
CA LEU A 129 -1.61 9.46 1.92
C LEU A 129 -1.94 7.99 1.75
N PHE A 130 -1.36 7.18 2.62
CA PHE A 130 -1.69 5.77 2.84
C PHE A 130 -1.66 4.95 1.56
N LEU A 131 -0.55 5.09 0.83
CA LEU A 131 -0.34 4.48 -0.46
C LEU A 131 -0.30 2.95 -0.36
N ALA A 132 -0.92 2.27 -1.31
CA ALA A 132 -0.87 0.82 -1.42
C ALA A 132 0.46 0.36 -2.04
N SER A 133 1.54 0.60 -1.31
CA SER A 133 2.91 0.17 -1.61
C SER A 133 3.75 0.18 -0.33
N GLY A 134 4.59 -0.85 -0.16
CA GLY A 134 5.57 -0.96 0.93
C GLY A 134 6.97 -0.46 0.54
N ASP A 135 7.12 0.32 -0.53
CA ASP A 135 8.41 0.87 -0.89
C ASP A 135 8.81 2.00 0.08
N GLU A 136 9.99 1.86 0.67
CA GLU A 136 10.52 2.81 1.66
C GLU A 136 10.74 4.21 1.09
N GLU A 137 10.90 4.34 -0.23
CA GLU A 137 10.99 5.65 -0.89
C GLU A 137 9.72 6.47 -0.75
N LEU A 138 8.56 5.83 -0.57
CA LEU A 138 7.27 6.47 -0.35
C LEU A 138 7.02 6.88 1.10
N SER A 139 8.00 6.64 1.99
CA SER A 139 7.89 6.95 3.43
C SER A 139 9.00 7.89 3.93
N GLN A 140 9.66 8.62 3.02
CA GLN A 140 10.76 9.54 3.32
C GLN A 140 10.24 10.92 3.77
N ALA A 141 9.88 11.06 5.04
CA ALA A 141 9.24 12.26 5.60
C ALA A 141 10.02 13.57 5.35
N LYS A 142 11.36 13.54 5.42
CA LYS A 142 12.20 14.72 5.22
C LYS A 142 12.31 15.15 3.76
N ALA A 143 12.47 14.19 2.85
CA ALA A 143 12.65 14.47 1.43
C ALA A 143 11.31 14.78 0.73
N PHE A 144 10.24 14.11 1.16
CA PHE A 144 8.90 14.19 0.56
C PHE A 144 7.83 14.32 1.65
N PRO A 145 7.71 15.50 2.28
CA PRO A 145 6.84 15.71 3.44
C PRO A 145 5.34 15.61 3.14
N TRP A 146 4.95 15.50 1.87
CA TRP A 146 3.56 15.36 1.44
C TRP A 146 3.21 13.94 0.98
N THR A 147 4.14 12.96 1.13
CA THR A 147 3.93 11.57 0.72
C THR A 147 4.12 10.62 1.90
N MET A 148 3.14 9.76 2.15
CA MET A 148 3.14 8.79 3.24
C MET A 148 2.67 7.42 2.75
N GLY A 149 3.48 6.37 2.96
CA GLY A 149 3.08 4.97 2.78
C GLY A 149 2.02 4.52 3.78
N TRP A 150 1.64 3.24 3.73
CA TRP A 150 0.69 2.68 4.69
C TRP A 150 1.12 1.33 5.25
N GLN A 151 1.37 0.35 4.39
CA GLN A 151 1.70 -1.02 4.74
C GLN A 151 3.16 -1.19 5.22
N PRO A 152 3.51 -2.35 5.79
CA PRO A 152 4.90 -2.67 6.13
C PRO A 152 5.85 -2.54 4.94
N SER A 153 7.11 -2.20 5.22
CA SER A 153 8.13 -2.09 4.18
C SER A 153 8.42 -3.44 3.55
N PHE A 154 8.45 -3.53 2.22
CA PHE A 154 8.85 -4.72 1.46
C PHE A 154 10.24 -5.22 1.87
N ARG A 155 11.17 -4.31 2.06
CA ARG A 155 12.53 -4.63 2.48
C ARG A 155 12.57 -5.18 3.91
N SER A 156 11.74 -4.64 4.80
CA SER A 156 11.59 -5.15 6.15
C SER A 156 10.93 -6.53 6.18
N GLU A 157 9.92 -6.74 5.35
CA GLU A 157 9.29 -8.05 5.16
C GLU A 157 10.30 -9.11 4.69
N GLY A 158 11.12 -8.79 3.66
CA GLY A 158 12.20 -9.67 3.22
C GLY A 158 13.17 -10.04 4.35
N ARG A 159 13.54 -9.08 5.21
CA ARG A 159 14.39 -9.35 6.39
C ARG A 159 13.72 -10.28 7.40
N ILE A 160 12.39 -10.20 7.58
CA ILE A 160 11.65 -11.13 8.45
C ILE A 160 11.83 -12.57 7.96
N TYR A 161 11.67 -12.83 6.68
CA TYR A 161 11.87 -14.18 6.11
C TYR A 161 13.31 -14.64 6.24
N ALA A 162 14.27 -13.77 5.97
CA ALA A 162 15.68 -14.09 6.13
C ALA A 162 16.03 -14.44 7.58
N ASN A 163 15.55 -13.65 8.55
CA ASN A 163 15.75 -13.93 9.96
C ASN A 163 15.11 -15.27 10.40
N TYR A 164 13.93 -15.57 9.87
CA TYR A 164 13.29 -16.88 10.07
C TYR A 164 14.15 -18.02 9.53
N ILE A 165 14.67 -17.88 8.30
CA ILE A 165 15.57 -18.87 7.70
C ILE A 165 16.85 -19.04 8.55
N GLN A 166 17.45 -17.95 9.01
CA GLN A 166 18.65 -18.01 9.86
C GLN A 166 18.38 -18.75 11.19
N ALA A 167 17.24 -18.50 11.80
CA ALA A 167 16.89 -19.08 13.09
C ALA A 167 16.59 -20.58 13.01
N TYR A 168 15.84 -21.00 11.99
CA TYR A 168 15.31 -22.36 11.91
C TYR A 168 16.00 -23.25 10.85
N TYR A 169 16.67 -22.65 9.87
CA TYR A 169 17.28 -23.34 8.72
C TYR A 169 18.69 -22.86 8.37
N PRO A 170 19.62 -22.69 9.33
CA PRO A 170 20.90 -21.94 9.13
C PRO A 170 21.87 -22.62 8.16
N ARG A 171 21.61 -23.88 7.74
CA ARG A 171 22.47 -24.65 6.83
C ARG A 171 21.75 -25.10 5.56
N LYS A 172 20.50 -24.68 5.39
CA LYS A 172 19.67 -25.12 4.27
C LYS A 172 19.92 -24.29 3.04
N LYS A 173 19.90 -24.93 1.89
CA LYS A 173 20.08 -24.30 0.57
C LYS A 173 18.79 -23.63 0.14
N ILE A 174 18.91 -22.46 -0.45
CA ILE A 174 17.79 -21.58 -0.78
C ILE A 174 17.76 -21.37 -2.30
N VAL A 175 16.56 -21.28 -2.86
CA VAL A 175 16.32 -20.71 -4.19
C VAL A 175 15.27 -19.63 -4.08
N VAL A 176 15.35 -18.62 -4.95
CA VAL A 176 14.46 -17.47 -4.95
C VAL A 176 13.88 -17.28 -6.35
N LEU A 177 12.56 -17.05 -6.41
CA LEU A 177 11.86 -16.59 -7.62
C LEU A 177 11.18 -15.27 -7.28
N TRP A 178 11.57 -14.19 -7.94
CA TRP A 178 11.12 -12.85 -7.59
C TRP A 178 10.64 -12.07 -8.82
N GLN A 179 9.57 -11.29 -8.65
CA GLN A 179 8.98 -10.47 -9.71
C GLN A 179 9.95 -9.36 -10.13
N ASN A 180 10.21 -9.23 -11.43
CA ASN A 180 11.18 -8.32 -12.03
C ASN A 180 10.67 -6.87 -12.08
N ASP A 181 10.33 -6.32 -10.92
CA ASP A 181 9.96 -4.92 -10.75
C ASP A 181 10.49 -4.37 -9.41
N GLN A 182 10.12 -3.16 -9.06
CA GLN A 182 10.55 -2.53 -7.81
C GLN A 182 10.02 -3.28 -6.57
N PHE A 183 8.80 -3.84 -6.64
CA PHE A 183 8.19 -4.61 -5.55
C PHE A 183 9.02 -5.87 -5.23
N GLY A 184 9.20 -6.77 -6.21
CA GLY A 184 9.97 -8.01 -6.02
C GLY A 184 11.44 -7.72 -5.68
N ARG A 185 12.03 -6.69 -6.29
CA ARG A 185 13.41 -6.26 -6.03
C ARG A 185 13.63 -5.82 -4.59
N MET A 186 12.69 -5.05 -4.00
CA MET A 186 12.82 -4.60 -2.62
C MET A 186 12.63 -5.73 -1.61
N LEU A 187 11.70 -6.64 -1.86
CA LEU A 187 11.55 -7.87 -1.07
C LEU A 187 12.84 -8.71 -1.10
N TYR A 188 13.37 -8.97 -2.30
CA TYR A 188 14.60 -9.76 -2.45
C TYR A 188 15.81 -9.07 -1.82
N LYS A 189 15.93 -7.75 -1.96
CA LYS A 189 16.97 -6.98 -1.26
C LYS A 189 16.88 -7.16 0.25
N GLY A 190 15.67 -7.17 0.82
CA GLY A 190 15.45 -7.48 2.23
C GLY A 190 15.91 -8.88 2.62
N ILE A 191 15.65 -9.89 1.78
CA ILE A 191 16.18 -11.25 1.97
C ILE A 191 17.71 -11.24 2.02
N GLN A 192 18.36 -10.62 1.04
CA GLN A 192 19.83 -10.56 0.94
C GLN A 192 20.45 -9.88 2.17
N GLU A 193 19.90 -8.76 2.61
CA GLU A 193 20.35 -8.04 3.79
C GLU A 193 20.16 -8.84 5.07
N GLY A 194 19.00 -9.45 5.23
CA GLY A 194 18.70 -10.28 6.38
C GLY A 194 19.57 -11.53 6.44
N LEU A 195 19.85 -12.19 5.33
CA LEU A 195 20.73 -13.36 5.28
C LEU A 195 22.21 -13.02 5.57
N GLY A 196 22.66 -11.81 5.20
CA GLY A 196 24.07 -11.43 5.37
C GLY A 196 25.02 -12.49 4.76
N ASP A 197 25.93 -13.01 5.55
CA ASP A 197 26.88 -14.05 5.11
C ASP A 197 26.21 -15.36 4.66
N LEU A 198 25.00 -15.66 5.13
CA LEU A 198 24.24 -16.83 4.69
C LEU A 198 23.66 -16.66 3.29
N ASN A 199 23.77 -15.49 2.66
CA ASN A 199 23.37 -15.30 1.26
C ASN A 199 24.10 -16.24 0.28
N ARG A 200 25.28 -16.76 0.64
CA ARG A 200 25.98 -17.82 -0.09
C ARG A 200 25.19 -19.13 -0.20
N LEU A 201 24.16 -19.33 0.62
CA LEU A 201 23.28 -20.49 0.56
C LEU A 201 22.17 -20.33 -0.49
N VAL A 202 22.00 -19.14 -1.05
CA VAL A 202 21.13 -18.91 -2.23
C VAL A 202 21.85 -19.46 -3.44
N LEU A 203 21.41 -20.62 -3.90
CA LEU A 203 22.05 -21.34 -5.03
C LEU A 203 21.70 -20.73 -6.37
N VAL A 204 20.43 -20.34 -6.52
CA VAL A 204 19.88 -19.76 -7.75
C VAL A 204 18.80 -18.75 -7.35
N ASP A 205 18.83 -17.59 -7.95
CA ASP A 205 17.73 -16.66 -7.98
C ASP A 205 17.33 -16.34 -9.41
N ILE A 206 16.03 -16.22 -9.66
CA ILE A 206 15.49 -15.93 -11.00
C ILE A 206 14.50 -14.77 -10.85
N ALA A 207 14.68 -13.75 -11.69
CA ALA A 207 13.70 -12.70 -11.89
C ALA A 207 12.69 -13.16 -12.96
N PHE A 208 11.39 -12.99 -12.73
CA PHE A 208 10.34 -13.27 -13.71
C PHE A 208 9.50 -12.02 -13.99
N ASP A 209 9.04 -11.86 -15.21
CA ASP A 209 8.12 -10.78 -15.55
C ASP A 209 6.68 -11.19 -15.24
N ILE A 210 5.82 -10.23 -14.89
CA ILE A 210 4.44 -10.52 -14.44
C ILE A 210 3.60 -11.31 -15.44
N ASN A 211 3.91 -11.17 -16.73
CA ASN A 211 3.26 -11.91 -17.82
C ASN A 211 4.13 -13.08 -18.34
N ASP A 212 5.08 -13.58 -17.54
CA ASP A 212 5.98 -14.66 -17.96
C ASP A 212 5.19 -15.96 -18.19
N GLU A 213 5.30 -16.48 -19.40
CA GLU A 213 4.66 -17.74 -19.82
C GLU A 213 5.54 -18.97 -19.52
N HIS A 214 6.80 -18.78 -19.06
CA HIS A 214 7.79 -19.84 -18.86
C HIS A 214 8.05 -20.19 -17.39
N LEU A 215 7.07 -19.97 -16.52
CA LEU A 215 7.18 -20.26 -15.09
C LEU A 215 7.54 -21.74 -14.80
N ASP A 216 7.08 -22.66 -15.63
CA ASP A 216 7.40 -24.09 -15.53
C ASP A 216 8.92 -24.35 -15.74
N GLY A 217 9.53 -23.65 -16.68
CA GLY A 217 10.96 -23.65 -16.91
C GLY A 217 11.75 -23.15 -15.70
N HIS A 218 11.31 -22.02 -15.12
CA HIS A 218 11.94 -21.43 -13.93
C HIS A 218 11.84 -22.39 -12.73
N VAL A 219 10.67 -22.89 -12.41
CA VAL A 219 10.47 -23.84 -11.30
C VAL A 219 11.30 -25.10 -11.51
N SER A 220 11.41 -25.59 -12.75
CA SER A 220 12.24 -26.75 -13.12
C SER A 220 13.73 -26.53 -12.85
N ILE A 221 14.25 -25.32 -13.17
CA ILE A 221 15.64 -24.93 -12.88
C ILE A 221 15.87 -24.89 -11.37
N LEU A 222 14.97 -24.23 -10.63
CA LEU A 222 15.06 -24.10 -9.18
C LEU A 222 15.02 -25.45 -8.47
N LYS A 223 14.14 -26.36 -8.90
CA LYS A 223 14.10 -27.74 -8.39
C LYS A 223 15.42 -28.47 -8.62
N ARG A 224 16.00 -28.39 -9.84
CA ARG A 224 17.28 -29.05 -10.16
C ARG A 224 18.46 -28.54 -9.34
N ALA A 225 18.40 -27.34 -8.83
CA ALA A 225 19.42 -26.80 -7.92
C ALA A 225 19.50 -27.56 -6.59
N GLY A 226 18.48 -28.36 -6.25
CA GLY A 226 18.46 -29.19 -5.06
C GLY A 226 18.36 -28.41 -3.76
N ALA A 227 17.56 -27.32 -3.76
CA ALA A 227 17.35 -26.50 -2.59
C ALA A 227 16.33 -27.10 -1.61
N ASP A 228 16.54 -26.81 -0.34
CA ASP A 228 15.65 -27.17 0.75
C ASP A 228 14.52 -26.14 0.96
N ILE A 229 14.78 -24.90 0.58
CA ILE A 229 13.89 -23.73 0.78
C ILE A 229 13.62 -23.07 -0.56
N PHE A 230 12.35 -22.78 -0.83
CA PHE A 230 11.93 -22.00 -1.98
C PHE A 230 11.23 -20.71 -1.50
N VAL A 231 11.83 -19.56 -1.81
CA VAL A 231 11.25 -18.24 -1.53
C VAL A 231 10.65 -17.69 -2.82
N PHE A 232 9.35 -17.44 -2.82
CA PHE A 232 8.62 -16.79 -3.90
C PHE A 232 8.22 -15.36 -3.49
N LEU A 233 8.53 -14.38 -4.34
CA LEU A 233 8.28 -12.97 -4.11
C LEU A 233 7.57 -12.37 -5.34
N GLY A 234 6.24 -12.29 -5.28
CA GLY A 234 5.44 -11.84 -6.41
C GLY A 234 3.96 -11.69 -6.06
N VAL A 235 3.10 -11.67 -7.07
CA VAL A 235 1.65 -11.50 -6.93
C VAL A 235 0.92 -12.83 -6.66
N PRO A 236 -0.29 -12.80 -6.06
CA PRO A 236 -1.04 -14.02 -5.67
C PRO A 236 -1.30 -14.99 -6.81
N SER A 237 -1.72 -14.49 -7.96
CA SER A 237 -2.03 -15.32 -9.14
C SER A 237 -0.83 -16.11 -9.65
N THR A 238 0.38 -15.55 -9.56
CA THR A 238 1.63 -16.24 -9.91
C THR A 238 2.06 -17.22 -8.79
N ALA A 239 1.89 -16.85 -7.51
CA ALA A 239 2.15 -17.75 -6.39
C ALA A 239 1.36 -19.04 -6.51
N ALA A 240 0.06 -18.96 -6.85
CA ALA A 240 -0.80 -20.10 -7.08
C ALA A 240 -0.24 -21.05 -8.15
N LYS A 241 0.21 -20.50 -9.29
CA LYS A 241 0.80 -21.28 -10.39
C LYS A 241 2.09 -21.97 -9.93
N VAL A 242 2.97 -21.26 -9.25
CA VAL A 242 4.29 -21.76 -8.83
C VAL A 242 4.17 -22.84 -7.77
N ILE A 243 3.27 -22.70 -6.78
CA ILE A 243 2.99 -23.76 -5.79
C ILE A 243 2.46 -25.01 -6.48
N LYS A 244 1.49 -24.85 -7.39
CA LYS A 244 0.92 -25.98 -8.15
C LYS A 244 1.95 -26.67 -9.02
N LEU A 245 2.85 -25.92 -9.67
CA LEU A 245 3.95 -26.47 -10.47
C LEU A 245 4.92 -27.25 -9.60
N ALA A 246 5.35 -26.74 -8.45
CA ALA A 246 6.23 -27.45 -7.54
C ALA A 246 5.62 -28.78 -7.09
N ALA A 247 4.35 -28.78 -6.70
CA ALA A 247 3.61 -29.99 -6.31
C ALA A 247 3.51 -31.00 -7.47
N SER A 248 3.18 -30.55 -8.69
CA SER A 248 3.08 -31.42 -9.88
C SER A 248 4.41 -32.08 -10.24
N MET A 249 5.52 -31.45 -9.89
CA MET A 249 6.88 -31.98 -10.05
C MET A 249 7.31 -32.89 -8.88
N ASN A 250 6.44 -33.14 -7.90
CA ASN A 250 6.78 -33.85 -6.66
C ASN A 250 7.98 -33.19 -5.94
N TRP A 251 7.93 -31.86 -5.79
CA TRP A 251 8.92 -31.06 -5.09
C TRP A 251 8.28 -30.33 -3.92
N HIS A 252 8.70 -30.65 -2.71
CA HIS A 252 8.13 -30.18 -1.46
C HIS A 252 9.20 -29.48 -0.60
N PRO A 253 9.71 -28.29 -1.03
CA PRO A 253 10.63 -27.51 -0.21
C PRO A 253 9.89 -26.84 0.96
N VAL A 254 10.61 -26.28 1.91
CA VAL A 254 10.04 -25.24 2.79
C VAL A 254 9.68 -24.07 1.91
N PHE A 255 8.37 -23.82 1.73
CA PHE A 255 7.89 -22.79 0.82
C PHE A 255 7.60 -21.51 1.59
N ILE A 256 8.19 -20.40 1.18
CA ILE A 256 7.97 -19.04 1.75
C ILE A 256 7.40 -18.15 0.67
N VAL A 257 6.29 -17.48 0.94
CA VAL A 257 5.70 -16.48 0.04
C VAL A 257 5.60 -15.12 0.76
N ASN A 258 5.63 -14.03 0.00
CA ASN A 258 5.40 -12.70 0.56
C ASN A 258 3.92 -12.49 0.97
N ASP A 259 3.68 -11.51 1.85
CA ASP A 259 2.36 -11.19 2.43
C ASP A 259 1.26 -11.01 1.36
N ALA A 260 1.52 -10.23 0.31
CA ALA A 260 0.54 -10.05 -0.77
C ALA A 260 0.13 -11.37 -1.44
N SER A 261 1.00 -12.38 -1.45
CA SER A 261 0.75 -13.74 -1.98
C SER A 261 0.18 -14.71 -0.95
N ALA A 262 -0.09 -14.29 0.27
CA ALA A 262 -0.63 -15.14 1.33
C ALA A 262 -2.16 -15.29 1.31
N SER A 263 -2.85 -14.76 0.29
CA SER A 263 -4.32 -14.86 0.18
C SER A 263 -4.78 -16.30 0.00
N ILE A 264 -5.68 -16.75 0.88
CA ILE A 264 -6.29 -18.09 0.74
C ILE A 264 -7.10 -18.14 -0.56
N ALA A 265 -7.95 -17.15 -0.84
CA ALA A 265 -8.81 -17.15 -2.01
C ALA A 265 -8.04 -17.03 -3.33
N ASN A 266 -6.99 -16.18 -3.38
CA ASN A 266 -6.33 -15.81 -4.62
C ASN A 266 -5.03 -16.61 -4.89
N ALA A 267 -4.47 -17.28 -3.88
CA ALA A 267 -3.23 -18.03 -4.03
C ALA A 267 -3.36 -19.47 -3.52
N MET A 268 -3.69 -19.72 -2.25
CA MET A 268 -3.65 -21.05 -1.65
C MET A 268 -4.71 -22.00 -2.24
N ALA A 269 -5.96 -21.53 -2.37
CA ALA A 269 -7.03 -22.35 -2.93
C ALA A 269 -6.85 -22.65 -4.43
N PRO A 270 -6.49 -21.68 -5.30
CA PRO A 270 -6.17 -21.97 -6.71
C PRO A 270 -4.96 -22.89 -6.92
N ALA A 271 -3.98 -22.87 -5.99
CA ALA A 271 -2.84 -23.79 -6.01
C ALA A 271 -3.22 -25.22 -5.61
N GLY A 272 -4.33 -25.38 -4.87
CA GLY A 272 -4.75 -26.57 -4.13
C GLY A 272 -4.39 -26.43 -2.66
N LEU A 273 -5.39 -26.51 -1.77
CA LEU A 273 -5.17 -26.32 -0.33
C LEU A 273 -4.17 -27.33 0.25
N GLU A 274 -4.21 -28.57 -0.23
CA GLU A 274 -3.24 -29.62 0.12
C GLU A 274 -1.82 -29.30 -0.36
N ASN A 275 -1.66 -28.71 -1.56
CA ASN A 275 -0.35 -28.34 -2.10
C ASN A 275 0.24 -27.14 -1.35
N SER A 276 -0.63 -26.34 -0.75
CA SER A 276 -0.27 -25.13 -0.02
C SER A 276 -0.03 -25.38 1.47
N ALA A 277 -0.34 -26.57 1.98
CA ALA A 277 -0.10 -26.90 3.38
C ALA A 277 1.40 -26.82 3.72
N GLY A 278 1.74 -26.09 4.79
CA GLY A 278 3.12 -25.84 5.19
C GLY A 278 3.73 -24.54 4.62
N VAL A 279 3.07 -23.86 3.69
CA VAL A 279 3.53 -22.55 3.19
C VAL A 279 3.63 -21.55 4.33
N ILE A 280 4.72 -20.79 4.35
CA ILE A 280 5.04 -19.78 5.37
C ILE A 280 4.93 -18.40 4.74
N SER A 281 4.41 -17.46 5.51
CA SER A 281 4.37 -16.04 5.16
C SER A 281 4.48 -15.17 6.42
N ALA A 282 4.41 -13.86 6.23
CA ALA A 282 4.16 -12.90 7.29
C ALA A 282 2.86 -12.15 6.94
N ALA A 283 2.11 -11.72 7.94
CA ALA A 283 0.85 -11.02 7.72
C ALA A 283 0.67 -9.87 8.71
N PHE A 284 -0.14 -8.87 8.31
CA PHE A 284 -0.53 -7.75 9.17
C PHE A 284 -2.05 -7.52 9.18
N LEU A 285 -2.78 -8.05 8.20
CA LEU A 285 -4.24 -8.03 8.11
C LEU A 285 -4.83 -9.45 8.22
N LYS A 286 -6.10 -9.53 8.58
CA LYS A 286 -6.87 -10.77 8.58
C LYS A 286 -7.26 -11.13 7.16
N ASP A 287 -7.07 -12.39 6.76
CA ASP A 287 -7.59 -12.91 5.48
C ASP A 287 -9.09 -13.21 5.64
N PRO A 288 -9.97 -12.63 4.81
CA PRO A 288 -11.42 -12.84 4.92
C PRO A 288 -11.86 -14.27 4.58
N SER A 289 -11.01 -15.04 3.87
CA SER A 289 -11.26 -16.45 3.55
C SER A 289 -10.86 -17.39 4.66
N ASP A 290 -10.15 -16.89 5.69
CA ASP A 290 -9.67 -17.73 6.77
C ASP A 290 -10.80 -18.00 7.78
N PRO A 291 -11.20 -19.29 7.93
CA PRO A 291 -12.27 -19.67 8.86
C PRO A 291 -11.95 -19.35 10.34
N ALA A 292 -10.70 -19.09 10.68
CA ALA A 292 -10.30 -18.63 12.02
C ALA A 292 -11.00 -17.33 12.42
N TRP A 293 -11.36 -16.48 11.45
CA TRP A 293 -11.96 -15.17 11.69
C TRP A 293 -13.48 -15.14 11.60
N LYS A 294 -14.16 -16.26 11.35
CA LYS A 294 -15.62 -16.30 11.14
C LYS A 294 -16.43 -15.72 12.31
N ASP A 295 -15.92 -15.85 13.55
CA ASP A 295 -16.56 -15.36 14.77
C ASP A 295 -15.98 -14.05 15.30
N ASP A 296 -14.95 -13.51 14.65
CA ASP A 296 -14.34 -12.22 14.97
C ASP A 296 -15.35 -11.07 14.68
N SER A 297 -15.51 -10.16 15.63
CA SER A 297 -16.51 -9.08 15.51
C SER A 297 -16.21 -8.13 14.35
N ALA A 298 -14.93 -7.77 14.15
CA ALA A 298 -14.55 -6.86 13.08
C ALA A 298 -14.72 -7.53 11.70
N MET A 299 -14.50 -8.84 11.60
CA MET A 299 -14.77 -9.55 10.35
C MET A 299 -16.26 -9.75 10.08
N LYS A 300 -17.09 -9.88 11.11
CA LYS A 300 -18.56 -9.80 10.93
C LYS A 300 -19.00 -8.44 10.42
N ASP A 301 -18.41 -7.35 10.91
CA ASP A 301 -18.68 -5.99 10.41
C ASP A 301 -18.18 -5.85 8.96
N TRP A 302 -17.03 -6.43 8.62
CA TRP A 302 -16.52 -6.52 7.25
C TRP A 302 -17.49 -7.23 6.31
N PHE A 303 -17.99 -8.43 6.66
CA PHE A 303 -18.93 -9.16 5.82
C PHE A 303 -20.27 -8.40 5.66
N ALA A 304 -20.77 -7.78 6.72
CA ALA A 304 -21.96 -6.94 6.64
C ALA A 304 -21.74 -5.68 5.76
N PHE A 305 -20.53 -5.11 5.79
CA PHE A 305 -20.15 -4.01 4.92
C PHE A 305 -20.13 -4.46 3.45
N MET A 306 -19.49 -5.58 3.13
CA MET A 306 -19.42 -6.14 1.78
C MET A 306 -20.83 -6.42 1.22
N ASP A 307 -21.68 -7.08 2.01
CA ASP A 307 -23.06 -7.39 1.63
C ASP A 307 -23.87 -6.12 1.31
N ARG A 308 -23.67 -5.07 2.06
CA ARG A 308 -24.49 -3.86 1.94
C ARG A 308 -23.97 -2.83 0.96
N TYR A 309 -22.66 -2.64 0.88
CA TYR A 309 -22.04 -1.51 0.18
C TYR A 309 -21.13 -1.93 -0.98
N HIS A 310 -20.75 -3.21 -1.05
CA HIS A 310 -19.73 -3.67 -2.02
C HIS A 310 -20.07 -5.02 -2.68
N GLN A 311 -21.27 -5.15 -3.20
CA GLN A 311 -21.79 -6.40 -3.78
C GLN A 311 -21.13 -6.83 -5.11
N ILE A 312 -20.26 -6.00 -5.69
CA ILE A 312 -19.60 -6.29 -6.98
C ILE A 312 -18.36 -7.16 -6.83
N GLU A 313 -17.81 -7.26 -5.62
CA GLU A 313 -16.60 -8.03 -5.33
C GLU A 313 -16.89 -9.23 -4.43
N SER A 314 -16.00 -10.21 -4.50
CA SER A 314 -16.04 -11.34 -3.55
C SER A 314 -15.73 -10.87 -2.13
N THR A 315 -16.56 -11.27 -1.17
CA THR A 315 -16.32 -11.05 0.26
C THR A 315 -15.00 -11.66 0.76
N ASN A 316 -14.41 -12.56 -0.03
CA ASN A 316 -13.17 -13.27 0.29
C ASN A 316 -11.92 -12.61 -0.31
N ASN A 317 -12.04 -11.40 -0.86
CA ASN A 317 -10.92 -10.71 -1.49
C ASN A 317 -10.06 -9.97 -0.47
N SER A 318 -8.82 -10.42 -0.24
CA SER A 318 -7.87 -9.80 0.70
C SER A 318 -7.47 -8.38 0.30
N ALA A 319 -7.42 -8.08 -1.01
CA ALA A 319 -7.14 -6.72 -1.50
C ALA A 319 -8.26 -5.74 -1.10
N ALA A 320 -9.52 -6.19 -1.10
CA ALA A 320 -10.63 -5.37 -0.61
C ALA A 320 -10.55 -5.11 0.91
N VAL A 321 -10.07 -6.08 1.71
CA VAL A 321 -9.80 -5.87 3.15
C VAL A 321 -8.73 -4.81 3.36
N PHE A 322 -7.70 -4.79 2.50
CA PHE A 322 -6.65 -3.76 2.54
C PHE A 322 -7.26 -2.36 2.29
N GLY A 323 -8.06 -2.20 1.24
CA GLY A 323 -8.73 -0.92 0.93
C GLY A 323 -9.64 -0.45 2.06
N TYR A 324 -10.42 -1.36 2.64
CA TYR A 324 -11.27 -1.09 3.80
C TYR A 324 -10.47 -0.55 4.99
N ALA A 325 -9.36 -1.21 5.35
CA ALA A 325 -8.52 -0.83 6.48
C ALA A 325 -7.82 0.52 6.25
N ALA A 326 -7.36 0.79 5.02
CA ALA A 326 -6.74 2.06 4.65
C ALA A 326 -7.77 3.21 4.71
N ALA A 327 -9.00 3.00 4.18
CA ALA A 327 -10.08 3.97 4.23
C ALA A 327 -10.57 4.24 5.66
N GLU A 328 -10.58 3.22 6.53
CA GLU A 328 -10.84 3.38 7.97
C GLU A 328 -9.81 4.30 8.62
N ALA A 329 -8.52 4.09 8.31
CA ALA A 329 -7.43 4.90 8.84
C ALA A 329 -7.51 6.35 8.34
N LEU A 330 -7.80 6.59 7.05
CA LEU A 330 -7.99 7.95 6.53
C LEU A 330 -9.20 8.63 7.17
N THR A 331 -10.31 7.92 7.33
CA THR A 331 -11.51 8.44 8.00
C THR A 331 -11.20 8.91 9.42
N LYS A 332 -10.34 8.17 10.14
CA LYS A 332 -9.87 8.60 11.46
C LYS A 332 -9.07 9.91 11.39
N VAL A 333 -8.14 10.01 10.44
CA VAL A 333 -7.34 11.24 10.23
C VAL A 333 -8.24 12.44 9.93
N LEU A 334 -9.16 12.29 8.98
CA LEU A 334 -10.08 13.37 8.59
C LEU A 334 -11.02 13.79 9.74
N LYS A 335 -11.48 12.85 10.57
CA LYS A 335 -12.26 13.19 11.79
C LYS A 335 -11.43 13.99 12.80
N GLN A 336 -10.12 13.68 12.94
CA GLN A 336 -9.21 14.41 13.82
C GLN A 336 -8.91 15.84 13.31
N CYS A 337 -9.06 16.08 12.00
CA CYS A 337 -8.90 17.43 11.45
C CYS A 337 -9.97 18.43 11.95
N GLY A 338 -11.13 17.95 12.39
CA GLY A 338 -12.26 18.81 12.77
C GLY A 338 -12.75 19.64 11.59
N ASP A 339 -12.86 20.96 11.79
CA ASP A 339 -13.27 21.89 10.74
C ASP A 339 -12.12 22.38 9.86
N ASP A 340 -10.87 22.21 10.30
CA ASP A 340 -9.67 22.58 9.54
C ASP A 340 -9.22 21.42 8.62
N LEU A 341 -9.72 21.43 7.39
CA LEU A 341 -9.33 20.48 6.33
C LEU A 341 -8.22 21.03 5.43
N SER A 342 -7.44 22.01 5.91
CA SER A 342 -6.24 22.45 5.19
C SER A 342 -5.29 21.27 4.97
N ARG A 343 -4.58 21.27 3.84
CA ARG A 343 -3.62 20.21 3.48
C ARG A 343 -2.54 20.02 4.54
N GLU A 344 -2.10 21.13 5.13
CA GLU A 344 -1.14 21.14 6.24
C GLU A 344 -1.69 20.43 7.49
N ASN A 345 -2.96 20.67 7.84
CA ASN A 345 -3.57 19.99 8.98
C ASN A 345 -3.80 18.51 8.71
N ILE A 346 -4.24 18.14 7.50
CA ILE A 346 -4.39 16.74 7.10
C ILE A 346 -3.07 15.99 7.28
N MET A 347 -1.95 16.54 6.74
CA MET A 347 -0.62 15.95 6.93
C MET A 347 -0.21 15.87 8.39
N ARG A 348 -0.48 16.92 9.18
CA ARG A 348 -0.16 16.95 10.62
C ARG A 348 -0.92 15.87 11.38
N GLN A 349 -2.21 15.68 11.11
CA GLN A 349 -3.02 14.62 11.73
C GLN A 349 -2.57 13.22 11.28
N ALA A 350 -2.29 13.04 9.98
CA ALA A 350 -1.74 11.79 9.46
C ALA A 350 -0.39 11.43 10.11
N ALA A 351 0.45 12.45 10.39
CA ALA A 351 1.76 12.28 11.07
C ALA A 351 1.67 12.24 12.61
N SER A 352 0.48 12.08 13.19
CA SER A 352 0.29 12.10 14.65
C SER A 352 -0.47 10.88 15.19
N LEU A 353 -0.65 9.85 14.38
CA LEU A 353 -1.33 8.62 14.80
C LEU A 353 -0.53 7.92 15.91
N LYS A 354 -1.21 7.53 16.99
CA LYS A 354 -0.59 6.83 18.11
C LYS A 354 -1.30 5.52 18.38
N SER A 355 -0.60 4.42 18.17
CA SER A 355 -1.04 3.07 18.52
C SER A 355 -2.47 2.75 18.05
N TYR A 356 -2.84 3.28 16.88
CA TYR A 356 -4.14 2.99 16.28
C TYR A 356 -4.13 1.59 15.65
N GLN A 357 -5.15 0.79 15.92
CA GLN A 357 -5.32 -0.52 15.33
C GLN A 357 -6.50 -0.46 14.35
N PRO A 358 -6.25 -0.62 13.03
CA PRO A 358 -7.34 -0.84 12.07
C PRO A 358 -8.15 -2.08 12.48
N SER A 359 -9.46 -2.04 12.30
CA SER A 359 -10.37 -3.07 12.81
C SER A 359 -10.06 -4.48 12.29
N VAL A 360 -9.65 -4.58 11.04
CA VAL A 360 -9.29 -5.84 10.37
C VAL A 360 -7.79 -6.17 10.43
N ALA A 361 -6.98 -5.41 11.17
CA ALA A 361 -5.60 -5.78 11.44
C ALA A 361 -5.51 -7.02 12.33
N LEU A 362 -4.44 -7.78 12.20
CA LEU A 362 -4.14 -8.88 13.13
C LEU A 362 -4.00 -8.35 14.57
N PRO A 363 -4.30 -9.17 15.58
CA PRO A 363 -4.14 -8.78 16.98
C PRO A 363 -2.74 -8.24 17.26
N ASN A 364 -2.68 -7.09 17.96
CA ASN A 364 -1.46 -6.37 18.34
C ASN A 364 -0.70 -5.68 17.19
N ILE A 365 -1.20 -5.70 15.95
CA ILE A 365 -0.66 -4.88 14.86
C ILE A 365 -1.25 -3.47 14.97
N ARG A 366 -0.39 -2.47 15.05
CA ARG A 366 -0.78 -1.07 15.30
C ARG A 366 -0.10 -0.10 14.36
N MET A 367 -0.81 0.95 14.02
CA MET A 367 -0.28 2.09 13.27
C MET A 367 0.23 3.16 14.24
N SER A 368 1.42 3.67 13.95
CA SER A 368 1.99 4.84 14.64
C SER A 368 2.81 5.66 13.66
N THR A 369 2.57 6.96 13.65
CA THR A 369 3.28 7.91 12.81
C THR A 369 3.88 9.04 13.63
N SER A 370 4.85 9.73 13.06
CA SER A 370 5.40 10.97 13.63
C SER A 370 5.91 11.86 12.49
N PRO A 371 6.21 13.14 12.74
CA PRO A 371 6.80 14.01 11.72
C PRO A 371 8.10 13.49 11.09
N ASN A 372 8.77 12.54 11.75
CA ASN A 372 10.00 11.90 11.28
C ASN A 372 9.81 10.44 10.85
N SER A 373 8.58 9.92 10.81
CA SER A 373 8.31 8.52 10.48
C SER A 373 6.98 8.37 9.75
N TYR A 374 7.06 8.23 8.43
CA TYR A 374 5.94 8.09 7.50
C TYR A 374 5.71 6.64 7.05
N LEU A 375 6.17 5.69 7.83
CA LEU A 375 5.83 4.27 7.73
C LEU A 375 4.85 3.92 8.87
N PRO A 376 3.54 3.93 8.63
CA PRO A 376 2.53 3.79 9.69
C PRO A 376 2.52 2.41 10.34
N ILE A 377 2.55 1.34 9.54
CA ILE A 377 2.56 -0.05 10.02
C ILE A 377 3.99 -0.59 9.93
N LYS A 378 4.56 -0.96 11.08
CA LYS A 378 5.93 -1.48 11.20
C LYS A 378 5.95 -2.90 11.75
N GLN A 379 4.80 -3.51 11.89
CA GLN A 379 4.63 -4.78 12.59
C GLN A 379 4.05 -5.81 11.66
N MET A 380 4.59 -7.02 11.72
CA MET A 380 4.06 -8.20 11.04
C MET A 380 4.14 -9.41 11.97
N ARG A 381 3.41 -10.46 11.65
CA ARG A 381 3.47 -11.72 12.35
C ARG A 381 3.69 -12.87 11.37
N LEU A 382 4.60 -13.78 11.70
CA LEU A 382 4.78 -15.00 10.91
C LEU A 382 3.54 -15.88 11.02
N VAL A 383 3.18 -16.47 9.88
CA VAL A 383 2.03 -17.36 9.74
C VAL A 383 2.42 -18.57 8.91
N GLN A 384 1.85 -19.74 9.22
CA GLN A 384 1.99 -20.95 8.44
C GLN A 384 0.62 -21.49 8.06
N PHE A 385 0.43 -21.81 6.79
CA PHE A 385 -0.82 -22.36 6.29
C PHE A 385 -0.91 -23.86 6.60
N ASP A 386 -1.94 -24.29 7.30
CA ASP A 386 -2.14 -25.70 7.68
C ASP A 386 -2.94 -26.51 6.66
N GLY A 387 -3.26 -25.94 5.50
CA GLY A 387 -4.14 -26.51 4.49
C GLY A 387 -5.59 -26.02 4.59
N ARG A 388 -5.93 -25.21 5.62
CA ARG A 388 -7.26 -24.64 5.83
C ARG A 388 -7.22 -23.20 6.32
N SER A 389 -6.28 -22.88 7.20
CA SER A 389 -6.21 -21.64 7.95
C SER A 389 -4.75 -21.22 8.14
N TRP A 390 -4.51 -19.93 8.28
CA TRP A 390 -3.23 -19.39 8.66
C TRP A 390 -3.03 -19.50 10.18
N GLN A 391 -2.03 -20.26 10.59
CA GLN A 391 -1.67 -20.44 11.99
C GLN A 391 -0.56 -19.45 12.35
N PRO A 392 -0.85 -18.39 13.14
CA PRO A 392 0.19 -17.45 13.58
C PRO A 392 1.13 -18.15 14.55
N PHE A 393 2.43 -17.88 14.41
CA PHE A 393 3.47 -18.39 15.31
C PHE A 393 4.50 -17.31 15.64
N GLY A 394 5.24 -17.51 16.72
CA GLY A 394 6.17 -16.49 17.23
C GLY A 394 5.46 -15.23 17.72
N ASP A 395 6.27 -14.23 18.08
CA ASP A 395 5.79 -12.92 18.51
C ASP A 395 5.51 -12.01 17.32
N VAL A 396 4.82 -10.89 17.57
CA VAL A 396 4.74 -9.79 16.62
C VAL A 396 6.14 -9.22 16.41
N ILE A 397 6.57 -9.16 15.15
CA ILE A 397 7.89 -8.67 14.78
C ILE A 397 7.77 -7.20 14.43
N GLU A 398 8.50 -6.34 15.13
CA GLU A 398 8.61 -4.93 14.78
C GLU A 398 9.78 -4.73 13.82
N THR A 399 9.48 -4.12 12.67
CA THR A 399 10.48 -3.82 11.65
C THR A 399 11.05 -2.43 11.89
N ALA A 400 12.34 -2.34 12.23
CA ALA A 400 13.00 -1.06 12.34
C ALA A 400 13.28 -0.48 10.94
N PHE A 401 12.65 0.64 10.62
CA PHE A 401 13.06 1.50 9.52
C PHE A 401 13.98 2.59 10.07
N THR A 402 15.25 2.58 9.64
CA THR A 402 16.18 3.69 9.90
C THR A 402 16.27 4.53 8.63
N GLU A 403 15.66 5.71 8.66
CA GLU A 403 15.80 6.71 7.59
C GLU A 403 17.30 7.05 7.48
N GLY A 404 17.95 6.61 6.40
CA GLY A 404 19.38 6.87 6.16
C GLY A 404 20.26 5.67 5.84
N ALA A 405 19.77 4.43 5.88
CA ALA A 405 20.54 3.24 5.50
C ALA A 405 20.54 2.94 3.99
N ALA A 406 20.07 3.86 3.17
CA ALA A 406 20.18 3.78 1.71
C ALA A 406 21.44 4.54 1.26
N ARG A 407 22.59 3.87 1.27
CA ARG A 407 23.79 4.24 0.50
C ARG A 407 24.20 3.08 -0.38
#